data_904c15e3ff31b37cb837ddf27df4aa30
#
_entry.id   904c15e3ff31b37cb837ddf27df4aa30
#
_cell.length_a   1.000
_cell.length_b   1.000
_cell.length_c   1.000
_cell.angle_alpha   90.00
_cell.angle_beta   90.00
_cell.angle_gamma   90.00
#
_symmetry.space_group_name_H-M   'P 1'
#
loop_
_entity.id
_entity.type
_entity.pdbx_description
1 polymer ?
#
loop_
_entity_poly.entity_id
_entity_poly.type
_entity_poly.pdbx_seq_one_letter_code
_entity_poly.pdbx_strand_id
1 'polypeptide(L)'
;MTAPVFSLSRTFDAPLDLVWLAYSQEEHLAKWWGPKGFDWVSGTLDFRPGGRFHYCMRAPNGQEMWGLFRYREIVPKTQVVFTNSFSNAAGEIVRAPFAANFPREVLNDVRFSQAGGRTTIAMTGTPYEASEEEREFFRSMFPSMNQGFSGTLDQLDAYLKTIA
;
A
#
# COMPACT_ATOMS: atom_id res chain seq x y z
N MET A 1 4.33 -26.12 2.28
CA MET A 1 4.34 -25.28 1.09
C MET A 1 4.58 -23.84 1.46
N THR A 2 5.49 -23.17 0.76
CA THR A 2 5.86 -21.79 1.06
C THR A 2 4.78 -20.84 0.57
N ALA A 3 4.43 -19.84 1.38
CA ALA A 3 3.49 -18.82 0.95
C ALA A 3 4.09 -18.01 -0.21
N PRO A 4 3.28 -17.61 -1.21
CA PRO A 4 3.77 -16.78 -2.29
C PRO A 4 4.16 -15.39 -1.77
N VAL A 5 5.25 -14.85 -2.30
CA VAL A 5 5.74 -13.53 -1.92
C VAL A 5 5.76 -12.64 -3.15
N PHE A 6 4.96 -11.59 -3.14
CA PHE A 6 5.04 -10.53 -4.12
C PHE A 6 6.13 -9.56 -3.69
N SER A 7 7.04 -9.17 -4.58
CA SER A 7 8.08 -8.19 -4.26
C SER A 7 8.21 -7.16 -5.36
N LEU A 8 8.49 -5.92 -4.93
CA LEU A 8 8.67 -4.78 -5.82
C LEU A 8 9.59 -3.80 -5.15
N SER A 9 10.52 -3.19 -5.90
CA SER A 9 11.35 -2.13 -5.38
C SER A 9 11.44 -0.98 -6.38
N ARG A 10 11.66 0.22 -5.85
CA ARG A 10 11.80 1.43 -6.65
C ARG A 10 12.75 2.40 -5.96
N THR A 11 13.64 3.02 -6.74
CA THR A 11 14.51 4.09 -6.25
C THR A 11 13.97 5.44 -6.70
N PHE A 12 13.88 6.38 -5.75
CA PHE A 12 13.39 7.73 -5.98
C PHE A 12 14.55 8.72 -5.85
N ASP A 13 14.56 9.73 -6.71
CA ASP A 13 15.55 10.82 -6.63
C ASP A 13 15.08 11.85 -5.60
N ALA A 14 15.03 11.42 -4.35
CA ALA A 14 14.59 12.24 -3.21
C ALA A 14 15.22 11.71 -1.93
N PRO A 15 15.47 12.58 -0.94
CA PRO A 15 16.07 12.17 0.33
C PRO A 15 15.07 11.35 1.16
N LEU A 16 15.61 10.49 2.02
CA LEU A 16 14.81 9.59 2.87
C LEU A 16 13.81 10.34 3.74
N ASP A 17 14.19 11.48 4.29
CA ASP A 17 13.28 12.27 5.13
C ASP A 17 12.02 12.66 4.38
N LEU A 18 12.15 13.02 3.11
CA LEU A 18 11.02 13.42 2.28
C LEU A 18 10.12 12.24 1.92
N VAL A 19 10.74 11.11 1.57
CA VAL A 19 10.00 9.89 1.25
C VAL A 19 9.26 9.37 2.48
N TRP A 20 9.92 9.40 3.64
CA TRP A 20 9.28 9.02 4.90
C TRP A 20 8.10 9.93 5.24
N LEU A 21 8.25 11.23 5.03
CA LEU A 21 7.18 12.19 5.23
C LEU A 21 5.95 11.83 4.38
N ALA A 22 6.18 11.48 3.11
CA ALA A 22 5.10 11.11 2.20
C ALA A 22 4.35 9.84 2.63
N TYR A 23 5.02 8.94 3.34
CA TYR A 23 4.43 7.68 3.83
C TYR A 23 3.76 7.80 5.19
N SER A 24 4.15 8.79 6.00
CA SER A 24 3.80 8.82 7.42
C SER A 24 2.78 9.90 7.79
N GLN A 25 2.38 10.75 6.85
CA GLN A 25 1.42 11.81 7.12
C GLN A 25 0.22 11.73 6.19
N GLU A 26 -0.97 11.89 6.77
CA GLU A 26 -2.25 11.76 6.07
C GLU A 26 -2.35 12.69 4.87
N GLU A 27 -1.99 13.96 5.05
CA GLU A 27 -2.07 14.98 4.00
C GLU A 27 -1.21 14.63 2.78
N HIS A 28 -0.07 13.97 3.01
CA HIS A 28 0.81 13.55 1.93
C HIS A 28 0.35 12.24 1.29
N LEU A 29 -0.07 11.26 2.09
CA LEU A 29 -0.61 10.00 1.57
C LEU A 29 -1.79 10.23 0.63
N ALA A 30 -2.65 11.18 0.96
CA ALA A 30 -3.81 11.52 0.15
C ALA A 30 -3.46 12.00 -1.26
N LYS A 31 -2.20 12.43 -1.47
CA LYS A 31 -1.77 12.99 -2.75
C LYS A 31 -1.26 11.94 -3.75
N TRP A 32 -0.82 10.78 -3.28
CA TRP A 32 -0.20 9.80 -4.18
C TRP A 32 -0.70 8.37 -4.01
N TRP A 33 -1.32 8.04 -2.87
CA TRP A 33 -1.76 6.67 -2.60
C TRP A 33 -2.92 6.27 -3.51
N GLY A 34 -2.83 5.06 -4.03
CA GLY A 34 -3.90 4.43 -4.80
C GLY A 34 -3.57 4.28 -6.28
N PRO A 35 -4.39 3.50 -7.00
CA PRO A 35 -4.19 3.26 -8.42
C PRO A 35 -4.35 4.54 -9.25
N LYS A 36 -3.67 4.60 -10.38
CA LYS A 36 -3.86 5.71 -11.32
C LYS A 36 -5.31 5.80 -11.78
N GLY A 37 -5.82 7.03 -11.88
CA GLY A 37 -7.19 7.28 -12.30
C GLY A 37 -8.22 7.26 -11.18
N PHE A 38 -7.81 6.87 -9.96
CA PHE A 38 -8.69 6.93 -8.80
C PHE A 38 -8.52 8.26 -8.10
N ASP A 39 -9.63 8.83 -7.65
CA ASP A 39 -9.62 10.07 -6.89
C ASP A 39 -9.71 9.79 -5.40
N TRP A 40 -8.98 10.56 -4.61
CA TRP A 40 -9.08 10.52 -3.15
C TRP A 40 -10.41 11.14 -2.71
N VAL A 41 -11.16 10.41 -1.88
CA VAL A 41 -12.42 10.90 -1.32
C VAL A 41 -12.25 11.33 0.13
N SER A 42 -11.73 10.42 0.97
CA SER A 42 -11.53 10.69 2.40
C SER A 42 -10.58 9.66 3.00
N GLY A 43 -10.05 9.98 4.18
CA GLY A 43 -9.24 9.03 4.92
C GLY A 43 -8.85 9.57 6.28
N THR A 44 -8.48 8.65 7.16
CA THR A 44 -7.93 8.95 8.48
C THR A 44 -6.70 8.08 8.70
N LEU A 45 -5.66 8.67 9.25
CA LEU A 45 -4.39 7.98 9.51
C LEU A 45 -4.04 8.09 10.99
N ASP A 46 -3.78 6.93 11.59
CA ASP A 46 -3.16 6.85 12.92
C ASP A 46 -1.86 6.06 12.73
N PHE A 47 -0.77 6.77 12.47
CA PHE A 47 0.50 6.18 12.07
C PHE A 47 1.33 5.76 13.28
N ARG A 48 0.96 4.61 13.86
CA ARG A 48 1.64 4.01 15.01
C ARG A 48 1.38 2.51 15.02
N PRO A 49 2.21 1.69 15.68
CA PRO A 49 1.89 0.29 15.89
C PRO A 49 0.52 0.15 16.58
N GLY A 50 -0.35 -0.67 16.01
CA GLY A 50 -1.74 -0.80 16.48
C GLY A 50 -2.69 0.23 15.91
N GLY A 51 -2.19 1.25 15.22
CA GLY A 51 -3.02 2.23 14.52
C GLY A 51 -3.46 1.74 13.14
N ARG A 52 -4.18 2.57 12.41
CA ARG A 52 -4.70 2.19 11.10
C ARG A 52 -4.79 3.37 10.14
N PHE A 53 -4.82 3.06 8.86
CA PHE A 53 -5.10 3.98 7.77
C PHE A 53 -6.35 3.48 7.06
N HIS A 54 -7.45 4.22 7.21
CA HIS A 54 -8.74 3.87 6.60
C HIS A 54 -9.08 4.94 5.58
N TYR A 55 -9.30 4.56 4.33
CA TYR A 55 -9.45 5.51 3.24
C TYR A 55 -10.51 5.08 2.24
N CYS A 56 -11.03 6.06 1.51
CA CYS A 56 -11.98 5.86 0.41
C CYS A 56 -11.46 6.55 -0.84
N MET A 57 -11.53 5.85 -1.95
CA MET A 57 -11.16 6.35 -3.26
C MET A 57 -12.32 6.15 -4.24
N ARG A 58 -12.39 6.99 -5.26
CA ARG A 58 -13.41 6.88 -6.30
C ARG A 58 -12.76 6.46 -7.61
N ALA A 59 -13.28 5.37 -8.19
CA ALA A 59 -12.85 4.87 -9.48
C ALA A 59 -13.35 5.79 -10.61
N PRO A 60 -12.76 5.71 -11.82
CA PRO A 60 -13.21 6.50 -12.97
C PRO A 60 -14.71 6.34 -13.30
N ASN A 61 -15.29 5.17 -12.98
CA ASN A 61 -16.72 4.92 -13.18
C ASN A 61 -17.60 5.49 -12.06
N GLY A 62 -17.04 6.19 -11.08
CA GLY A 62 -17.76 6.77 -9.96
C GLY A 62 -17.94 5.86 -8.76
N GLN A 63 -17.55 4.60 -8.86
CA GLN A 63 -17.69 3.65 -7.76
C GLN A 63 -16.67 3.93 -6.66
N GLU A 64 -17.12 3.97 -5.42
CA GLU A 64 -16.24 4.18 -4.28
C GLU A 64 -15.67 2.86 -3.78
N MET A 65 -14.40 2.90 -3.37
CA MET A 65 -13.69 1.74 -2.86
C MET A 65 -13.00 2.12 -1.55
N TRP A 66 -13.28 1.35 -0.51
CA TRP A 66 -12.69 1.54 0.81
C TRP A 66 -11.54 0.58 1.02
N GLY A 67 -10.48 1.06 1.65
CA GLY A 67 -9.32 0.26 2.01
C GLY A 67 -8.89 0.51 3.45
N LEU A 68 -8.17 -0.45 4.00
CA LEU A 68 -7.73 -0.40 5.39
C LEU A 68 -6.32 -0.97 5.53
N PHE A 69 -5.44 -0.20 6.18
CA PHE A 69 -4.15 -0.69 6.68
C PHE A 69 -4.25 -0.81 8.18
N ARG A 70 -3.70 -1.90 8.73
CA ARG A 70 -3.51 -2.05 10.18
C ARG A 70 -2.02 -2.17 10.42
N TYR A 71 -1.45 -1.16 11.08
CA TYR A 71 0.00 -1.10 11.32
C TYR A 71 0.40 -2.05 12.43
N ARG A 72 1.46 -2.80 12.19
CA ARG A 72 2.01 -3.79 13.16
C ARG A 72 3.34 -3.32 13.72
N GLU A 73 4.26 -2.88 12.86
CA GLU A 73 5.57 -2.40 13.25
C GLU A 73 5.91 -1.15 12.45
N ILE A 74 6.50 -0.18 13.11
CA ILE A 74 7.00 1.03 12.48
C ILE A 74 8.37 1.32 13.09
N VAL A 75 9.41 1.24 12.26
CA VAL A 75 10.76 1.67 12.64
C VAL A 75 11.04 2.93 11.83
N PRO A 76 11.11 4.10 12.46
CA PRO A 76 11.22 5.37 11.72
C PRO A 76 12.29 5.36 10.66
N LYS A 77 11.93 5.74 9.44
CA LYS A 77 12.80 5.85 8.26
C LYS A 77 13.44 4.53 7.82
N THR A 78 12.99 3.40 8.35
CA THR A 78 13.60 2.09 8.08
C THR A 78 12.58 1.07 7.58
N GLN A 79 11.45 0.94 8.28
CA GLN A 79 10.53 -0.15 7.99
C GLN A 79 9.11 0.15 8.47
N VAL A 80 8.13 -0.26 7.66
CA VAL A 80 6.72 -0.26 8.04
C VAL A 80 6.15 -1.62 7.71
N VAL A 81 5.58 -2.30 8.70
CA VAL A 81 4.89 -3.58 8.52
C VAL A 81 3.42 -3.38 8.83
N PHE A 82 2.58 -3.77 7.89
CA PHE A 82 1.13 -3.61 8.03
C PHE A 82 0.38 -4.67 7.25
N THR A 83 -0.86 -4.95 7.67
CA THR A 83 -1.79 -5.70 6.81
C THR A 83 -2.67 -4.70 6.08
N ASN A 84 -2.97 -5.00 4.82
CA ASN A 84 -3.96 -4.21 4.11
C ASN A 84 -5.08 -5.08 3.59
N SER A 85 -6.27 -4.48 3.46
CA SER A 85 -7.48 -5.18 3.04
C SER A 85 -8.43 -4.21 2.36
N PHE A 86 -9.41 -4.76 1.65
CA PHE A 86 -10.59 -4.00 1.30
C PHE A 86 -11.45 -3.85 2.55
N SER A 87 -12.20 -2.77 2.64
CA SER A 87 -13.06 -2.51 3.78
C SER A 87 -14.38 -1.88 3.35
N ASN A 88 -15.29 -1.73 4.31
CA ASN A 88 -16.50 -0.92 4.12
C ASN A 88 -16.31 0.43 4.82
N ALA A 89 -17.32 1.29 4.74
CA ALA A 89 -17.26 2.62 5.34
C ALA A 89 -17.09 2.59 6.86
N ALA A 90 -17.50 1.50 7.51
CA ALA A 90 -17.37 1.33 8.96
C ALA A 90 -15.96 0.87 9.37
N GLY A 91 -15.08 0.56 8.42
CA GLY A 91 -13.74 0.09 8.71
C GLY A 91 -13.66 -1.41 8.95
N GLU A 92 -14.67 -2.16 8.57
CA GLU A 92 -14.66 -3.61 8.66
C GLU A 92 -14.00 -4.22 7.43
N ILE A 93 -13.25 -5.31 7.62
CA ILE A 93 -12.59 -6.03 6.53
C ILE A 93 -13.63 -6.78 5.72
N VAL A 94 -13.60 -6.59 4.40
CA VAL A 94 -14.49 -7.29 3.46
C VAL A 94 -13.66 -7.96 2.37
N ARG A 95 -14.29 -8.88 1.64
CA ARG A 95 -13.63 -9.51 0.49
C ARG A 95 -13.44 -8.49 -0.63
N ALA A 96 -12.41 -8.71 -1.46
CA ALA A 96 -12.20 -7.88 -2.64
C ALA A 96 -13.43 -7.92 -3.55
N PRO A 97 -13.91 -6.77 -4.02
CA PRO A 97 -15.13 -6.74 -4.83
C PRO A 97 -14.98 -7.44 -6.19
N PHE A 98 -13.76 -7.64 -6.66
CA PHE A 98 -13.49 -8.26 -7.95
C PHE A 98 -13.28 -9.77 -7.88
N ALA A 99 -12.99 -10.33 -6.68
CA ALA A 99 -12.69 -11.75 -6.55
C ALA A 99 -12.85 -12.26 -5.12
N ALA A 100 -13.71 -13.25 -4.94
CA ALA A 100 -13.96 -13.85 -3.63
C ALA A 100 -12.74 -14.63 -3.10
N ASN A 101 -11.85 -15.08 -3.98
CA ASN A 101 -10.68 -15.87 -3.62
C ASN A 101 -9.45 -15.03 -3.29
N PHE A 102 -9.53 -13.71 -3.44
CA PHE A 102 -8.44 -12.85 -3.03
C PHE A 102 -8.32 -12.89 -1.49
N PRO A 103 -7.11 -12.99 -0.92
CA PRO A 103 -6.95 -13.03 0.54
C PRO A 103 -7.63 -11.84 1.20
N ARG A 104 -8.23 -12.07 2.35
CA ARG A 104 -8.85 -10.98 3.12
C ARG A 104 -7.86 -9.93 3.53
N GLU A 105 -6.64 -10.37 3.88
CA GLU A 105 -5.57 -9.46 4.26
C GLU A 105 -4.27 -9.88 3.60
N VAL A 106 -3.47 -8.87 3.29
CA VAL A 106 -2.11 -9.05 2.75
C VAL A 106 -1.14 -8.42 3.75
N LEU A 107 -0.15 -9.19 4.18
CA LEU A 107 0.90 -8.69 5.07
C LEU A 107 1.98 -8.03 4.21
N ASN A 108 2.20 -6.75 4.45
CA ASN A 108 3.19 -5.97 3.73
C ASN A 108 4.35 -5.60 4.63
N ASP A 109 5.55 -5.69 4.08
CA ASP A 109 6.79 -5.25 4.72
C ASP A 109 7.45 -4.27 3.76
N VAL A 110 7.48 -3.00 4.14
CA VAL A 110 8.05 -1.93 3.33
C VAL A 110 9.32 -1.44 3.99
N ARG A 111 10.43 -1.57 3.30
CA ARG A 111 11.75 -1.17 3.82
C ARG A 111 12.30 0.01 3.04
N PHE A 112 12.92 0.92 3.77
CA PHE A 112 13.47 2.15 3.24
C PHE A 112 14.98 2.15 3.42
N SER A 113 15.71 2.57 2.38
CA SER A 113 17.17 2.74 2.46
C SER A 113 17.57 3.96 1.64
N GLN A 114 18.70 4.57 1.99
CA GLN A 114 19.18 5.76 1.32
C GLN A 114 20.64 5.58 0.93
N ALA A 115 20.97 6.02 -0.27
CA ALA A 115 22.35 6.07 -0.77
C ALA A 115 22.48 7.24 -1.74
N GLY A 116 23.49 8.11 -1.53
CA GLY A 116 23.75 9.22 -2.42
C GLY A 116 22.59 10.20 -2.61
N GLY A 117 21.81 10.45 -1.56
CA GLY A 117 20.67 11.35 -1.63
C GLY A 117 19.45 10.78 -2.31
N ARG A 118 19.47 9.50 -2.66
CA ARG A 118 18.34 8.78 -3.28
C ARG A 118 17.82 7.73 -2.32
N THR A 119 16.52 7.47 -2.38
CA THR A 119 15.85 6.54 -1.48
C THR A 119 15.29 5.37 -2.27
N THR A 120 15.56 4.16 -1.77
CA THR A 120 14.98 2.93 -2.33
C THR A 120 13.92 2.41 -1.38
N ILE A 121 12.74 2.11 -1.93
CA ILE A 121 11.68 1.39 -1.25
C ILE A 121 11.68 -0.03 -1.77
N ALA A 122 11.78 -1.00 -0.86
CA ALA A 122 11.66 -2.42 -1.17
C ALA A 122 10.45 -2.96 -0.42
N MET A 123 9.44 -3.43 -1.14
CA MET A 123 8.21 -3.93 -0.54
C MET A 123 7.98 -5.39 -0.86
N THR A 124 7.49 -6.13 0.13
CA THR A 124 7.02 -7.50 -0.07
C THR A 124 5.59 -7.60 0.45
N GLY A 125 4.81 -8.49 -0.17
CA GLY A 125 3.45 -8.77 0.26
C GLY A 125 3.19 -10.26 0.26
N THR A 126 2.57 -10.77 1.32
CA THR A 126 2.20 -12.18 1.43
C THR A 126 0.76 -12.28 1.91
N PRO A 127 0.00 -13.33 1.46
CA PRO A 127 -1.34 -13.54 1.99
C PRO A 127 -1.27 -13.84 3.48
N TYR A 128 -2.10 -13.19 4.26
CA TYR A 128 -2.10 -13.30 5.72
C TYR A 128 -3.24 -14.20 6.17
N GLU A 129 -2.92 -15.24 6.95
CA GLU A 129 -3.91 -16.21 7.45
C GLU A 129 -4.84 -16.71 6.34
N ALA A 130 -4.25 -17.04 5.19
CA ALA A 130 -4.99 -17.37 3.97
C ALA A 130 -5.07 -18.87 3.75
N SER A 131 -6.13 -19.30 3.08
CA SER A 131 -6.29 -20.66 2.61
C SER A 131 -5.33 -20.93 1.45
N GLU A 132 -5.17 -22.21 1.08
CA GLU A 132 -4.34 -22.57 -0.06
C GLU A 132 -4.91 -22.00 -1.36
N GLU A 133 -6.23 -22.04 -1.52
CA GLU A 133 -6.91 -21.46 -2.67
C GLU A 133 -6.64 -19.95 -2.78
N GLU A 134 -6.70 -19.25 -1.66
CA GLU A 134 -6.40 -17.82 -1.62
C GLU A 134 -4.93 -17.54 -1.97
N ARG A 135 -4.01 -18.38 -1.49
CA ARG A 135 -2.59 -18.23 -1.83
C ARG A 135 -2.34 -18.44 -3.32
N GLU A 136 -2.98 -19.43 -3.93
CA GLU A 136 -2.85 -19.65 -5.37
C GLU A 136 -3.44 -18.50 -6.18
N PHE A 137 -4.58 -17.99 -5.79
CA PHE A 137 -5.18 -16.83 -6.45
C PHE A 137 -4.26 -15.61 -6.33
N PHE A 138 -3.69 -15.38 -5.15
CA PHE A 138 -2.75 -14.27 -4.92
C PHE A 138 -1.54 -14.37 -5.86
N ARG A 139 -0.96 -15.57 -6.00
CA ARG A 139 0.15 -15.80 -6.92
C ARG A 139 -0.23 -15.45 -8.36
N SER A 140 -1.43 -15.82 -8.77
CA SER A 140 -1.91 -15.55 -10.12
C SER A 140 -2.09 -14.06 -10.41
N MET A 141 -2.20 -13.24 -9.38
CA MET A 141 -2.40 -11.79 -9.50
C MET A 141 -1.11 -10.98 -9.54
N PHE A 142 0.06 -11.61 -9.45
CA PHE A 142 1.34 -10.89 -9.42
C PHE A 142 1.53 -9.94 -10.59
N PRO A 143 1.24 -10.31 -11.85
CA PRO A 143 1.38 -9.35 -12.95
C PRO A 143 0.49 -8.11 -12.79
N SER A 144 -0.76 -8.29 -12.37
CA SER A 144 -1.68 -7.19 -12.14
C SER A 144 -1.24 -6.33 -10.94
N MET A 145 -0.76 -6.97 -9.88
CA MET A 145 -0.25 -6.27 -8.69
C MET A 145 0.99 -5.45 -9.04
N ASN A 146 1.89 -6.01 -9.84
CA ASN A 146 3.08 -5.30 -10.27
C ASN A 146 2.71 -4.04 -11.05
N GLN A 147 1.77 -4.16 -11.97
CA GLN A 147 1.30 -3.03 -12.77
C GLN A 147 0.61 -1.98 -11.89
N GLY A 148 -0.26 -2.39 -10.98
CA GLY A 148 -0.98 -1.49 -10.09
C GLY A 148 -0.06 -0.74 -9.13
N PHE A 149 0.83 -1.44 -8.46
CA PHE A 149 1.76 -0.82 -7.53
C PHE A 149 2.80 0.04 -8.23
N SER A 150 3.26 -0.36 -9.42
CA SER A 150 4.15 0.47 -10.22
C SER A 150 3.50 1.81 -10.56
N GLY A 151 2.21 1.78 -10.91
CA GLY A 151 1.44 2.99 -11.15
C GLY A 151 1.34 3.89 -9.91
N THR A 152 1.10 3.28 -8.75
CA THR A 152 1.05 4.02 -7.48
C THR A 152 2.41 4.65 -7.15
N LEU A 153 3.50 3.91 -7.36
CA LEU A 153 4.85 4.43 -7.11
C LEU A 153 5.24 5.51 -8.13
N ASP A 154 4.73 5.44 -9.36
CA ASP A 154 4.88 6.53 -10.32
C ASP A 154 4.23 7.82 -9.80
N GLN A 155 3.08 7.70 -9.16
CA GLN A 155 2.39 8.85 -8.56
C GLN A 155 3.20 9.41 -7.38
N LEU A 156 3.80 8.54 -6.57
CA LEU A 156 4.70 8.98 -5.51
C LEU A 156 5.89 9.73 -6.07
N ASP A 157 6.52 9.19 -7.13
CA ASP A 157 7.66 9.85 -7.76
C ASP A 157 7.31 11.26 -8.25
N ALA A 158 6.17 11.40 -8.93
CA ALA A 158 5.70 12.69 -9.40
C ALA A 158 5.39 13.66 -8.24
N TYR A 159 4.78 13.14 -7.18
CA TYR A 159 4.44 13.94 -6.00
C TYR A 159 5.69 14.45 -5.29
N LEU A 160 6.69 13.58 -5.11
CA LEU A 160 7.95 13.96 -4.45
C LEU A 160 8.63 15.15 -5.14
N LYS A 161 8.51 15.25 -6.45
CA LYS A 161 9.07 16.38 -7.22
C LYS A 161 8.35 17.68 -6.91
N THR A 162 7.11 17.64 -6.45
CA THR A 162 6.33 18.85 -6.12
C THR A 162 6.64 19.39 -4.73
N ILE A 163 7.17 18.55 -3.84
CA ILE A 163 7.45 18.94 -2.44
C ILE A 163 8.95 18.97 -2.12
N ALA A 164 9.77 18.71 -3.11
CA ALA A 164 11.23 18.74 -2.94
C ALA A 164 11.78 20.16 -2.73
#